data_d22af610fea893a145d3d4a8e7680443
#
_entry.id   d22af610fea893a145d3d4a8e7680443
#
_cell.length_a   1.000
_cell.length_b   1.000
_cell.length_c   1.000
_cell.angle_alpha   90.00
_cell.angle_beta   90.00
_cell.angle_gamma   90.00
#
_symmetry.space_group_name_H-M   'P 1'
#
loop_
_entity.id
_entity.type
_entity.pdbx_description
1 polymer ?
#
loop_
_entity_poly.entity_id
_entity_poly.type
_entity_poly.pdbx_seq_one_letter_code
_entity_poly.pdbx_strand_id
1 'polypeptide(L)'
;MIIFLDCEKDAYIQNKIVNSSFRADDANTGKASVLSLFKLYDESALSGTTAPIENSRILAKFNFKPIRDITGSNGLLTGTNLANAKFTLKMFDVLHNDTVPSDFNVVVYPISKSWTEGHGIDSNAYRDVGSCNWLTASGMTDVWNLSGAMSGGYVGQSDIDYVTGSTVLGNLFVTQNFSDGTEDLSMDITTI
;
A
#
# COMPACT_ATOMS: atom_id res chain seq x y z
N MET A 1 23.93 -12.64 -6.98
CA MET A 1 23.80 -12.22 -5.56
C MET A 1 22.34 -11.92 -5.31
N ILE A 2 21.80 -12.31 -4.18
CA ILE A 2 20.43 -11.97 -3.74
C ILE A 2 20.60 -11.13 -2.48
N ILE A 3 19.84 -10.02 -2.39
CA ILE A 3 19.80 -9.15 -1.23
C ILE A 3 18.34 -9.07 -0.80
N PHE A 4 18.09 -9.26 0.47
CA PHE A 4 16.77 -9.04 1.07
C PHE A 4 16.74 -7.63 1.67
N LEU A 5 15.67 -6.92 1.41
CA LEU A 5 15.37 -5.62 2.01
C LEU A 5 14.17 -5.80 2.92
N ASP A 6 14.37 -5.52 4.19
CA ASP A 6 13.27 -5.50 5.15
C ASP A 6 12.41 -4.26 4.94
N CYS A 7 11.12 -4.41 5.20
CA CYS A 7 10.22 -3.29 5.26
C CYS A 7 10.61 -2.37 6.43
N GLU A 8 10.86 -1.10 6.14
CA GLU A 8 11.22 -0.10 7.16
C GLU A 8 9.99 0.33 7.96
N LYS A 9 8.87 0.43 7.28
CA LYS A 9 7.57 0.73 7.87
C LYS A 9 6.45 0.25 6.95
N ASP A 10 5.37 -0.18 7.56
CA ASP A 10 4.16 -0.59 6.88
C ASP A 10 2.90 -0.17 7.64
N ALA A 11 1.80 -0.10 6.95
CA ALA A 11 0.47 0.09 7.50
C ALA A 11 -0.56 -0.31 6.45
N TYR A 12 -1.78 -0.55 6.87
CA TYR A 12 -2.90 -0.45 5.94
C TYR A 12 -3.83 0.68 6.36
N ILE A 13 -4.30 1.45 5.40
CA ILE A 13 -5.31 2.49 5.60
C ILE A 13 -6.64 1.98 5.10
N GLN A 14 -7.73 2.32 5.80
CA GLN A 14 -9.02 1.73 5.51
C GLN A 14 -10.19 2.63 5.96
N ASN A 15 -11.36 2.41 5.37
CA ASN A 15 -12.59 3.13 5.72
C ASN A 15 -13.73 2.17 6.12
N LYS A 16 -13.40 1.08 6.79
CA LYS A 16 -14.32 0.04 7.23
C LYS A 16 -15.44 0.61 8.11
N ILE A 17 -16.64 0.07 7.95
CA ILE A 17 -17.77 0.35 8.84
C ILE A 17 -17.67 -0.60 10.03
N VAL A 18 -17.58 -0.03 11.22
CA VAL A 18 -17.43 -0.77 12.47
C VAL A 18 -18.77 -0.76 13.22
N ASN A 19 -19.18 -1.93 13.71
CA ASN A 19 -20.42 -2.14 14.45
C ASN A 19 -21.66 -1.59 13.72
N SER A 20 -21.66 -1.63 12.40
CA SER A 20 -22.73 -1.10 11.54
C SER A 20 -23.15 0.35 11.86
N SER A 21 -22.26 1.13 12.44
CA SER A 21 -22.61 2.46 12.99
C SER A 21 -21.70 3.59 12.58
N PHE A 22 -20.42 3.38 12.38
CA PHE A 22 -19.49 4.45 11.99
C PHE A 22 -18.35 3.95 11.10
N ARG A 23 -17.80 4.84 10.29
CA ARG A 23 -16.59 4.57 9.51
C ARG A 23 -15.35 4.80 10.38
N ALA A 24 -14.47 3.82 10.40
CA ALA A 24 -13.20 3.90 11.09
C ALA A 24 -12.09 4.47 10.18
N ASP A 25 -12.40 5.56 9.49
CA ASP A 25 -11.52 6.21 8.52
C ASP A 25 -10.36 6.99 9.16
N ASP A 26 -10.45 7.25 10.46
CA ASP A 26 -9.39 7.86 11.28
C ASP A 26 -8.56 6.82 12.07
N ALA A 27 -8.81 5.53 11.89
CA ALA A 27 -8.08 4.48 12.58
C ALA A 27 -6.69 4.25 11.96
N ASN A 28 -5.67 4.12 12.82
CA ASN A 28 -4.32 3.77 12.42
C ASN A 28 -4.03 2.29 12.68
N THR A 29 -3.29 1.67 11.79
CA THR A 29 -2.94 0.23 11.82
C THR A 29 -1.45 -0.02 11.60
N GLY A 30 -0.59 0.95 11.91
CA GLY A 30 0.86 0.87 11.68
C GLY A 30 1.60 -0.17 12.53
N LYS A 31 0.92 -0.79 13.51
CA LYS A 31 1.45 -1.92 14.30
C LYS A 31 0.53 -3.13 14.28
N ALA A 32 -0.34 -3.21 13.29
CA ALA A 32 -1.13 -4.40 13.07
C ALA A 32 -0.22 -5.60 12.73
N SER A 33 -0.54 -6.76 13.28
CA SER A 33 0.24 -7.98 13.01
C SER A 33 0.02 -8.53 11.61
N VAL A 34 -1.07 -8.12 10.96
CA VAL A 34 -1.47 -8.54 9.62
C VAL A 34 -1.96 -7.31 8.85
N LEU A 35 -1.51 -7.18 7.62
CA LEU A 35 -1.97 -6.14 6.71
C LEU A 35 -3.20 -6.63 5.96
N SER A 36 -4.35 -6.00 6.22
CA SER A 36 -5.61 -6.39 5.60
C SER A 36 -5.85 -5.65 4.28
N LEU A 37 -6.01 -6.40 3.19
CA LEU A 37 -6.40 -5.87 1.89
C LEU A 37 -7.81 -6.34 1.54
N PHE A 38 -8.75 -5.41 1.42
CA PHE A 38 -10.15 -5.73 1.13
C PHE A 38 -10.85 -4.67 0.31
N LYS A 39 -11.90 -5.09 -0.38
CA LYS A 39 -12.94 -4.25 -0.97
C LYS A 39 -14.28 -4.91 -0.69
N LEU A 40 -15.09 -4.29 0.15
CA LEU A 40 -16.36 -4.83 0.61
C LEU A 40 -17.51 -3.93 0.21
N TYR A 41 -18.67 -4.53 0.07
CA TYR A 41 -19.94 -3.83 -0.12
C TYR A 41 -20.82 -4.12 1.09
N ASP A 42 -21.31 -3.07 1.75
CA ASP A 42 -22.27 -3.22 2.84
C ASP A 42 -23.69 -3.37 2.26
N GLU A 43 -24.13 -4.62 2.16
CA GLU A 43 -25.48 -4.94 1.67
C GLU A 43 -26.58 -4.50 2.65
N SER A 44 -26.26 -4.33 3.93
CA SER A 44 -27.26 -3.93 4.93
C SER A 44 -27.69 -2.47 4.78
N ALA A 45 -26.86 -1.64 4.17
CA ALA A 45 -27.16 -0.23 3.88
C ALA A 45 -27.94 -0.03 2.57
N LEU A 46 -28.32 -1.09 1.90
CA LEU A 46 -28.95 -1.08 0.57
C LEU A 46 -30.43 -0.69 0.55
N SER A 47 -30.95 0.02 1.52
CA SER A 47 -32.28 0.61 1.34
C SER A 47 -32.21 1.79 0.37
N GLY A 48 -31.83 1.50 -0.89
CA GLY A 48 -32.27 2.36 -1.96
C GLY A 48 -31.30 2.93 -2.95
N THR A 49 -29.94 3.01 -2.88
CA THR A 49 -29.22 3.59 -4.03
C THR A 49 -27.79 3.13 -4.30
N THR A 50 -26.96 2.96 -3.33
CA THR A 50 -25.56 2.46 -3.58
C THR A 50 -25.00 1.90 -2.29
N ALA A 51 -24.64 0.64 -2.27
CA ALA A 51 -23.94 0.06 -1.15
C ALA A 51 -22.68 0.88 -0.85
N PRO A 52 -22.45 1.31 0.39
CA PRO A 52 -21.21 1.95 0.73
C PRO A 52 -20.04 0.98 0.49
N ILE A 53 -19.03 1.45 -0.21
CA ILE A 53 -17.83 0.66 -0.48
C ILE A 53 -16.87 0.86 0.68
N GLU A 54 -16.42 -0.25 1.25
CA GLU A 54 -15.33 -0.29 2.21
C GLU A 54 -14.07 -0.78 1.51
N ASN A 55 -12.99 -0.04 1.64
CA ASN A 55 -11.72 -0.35 1.00
C ASN A 55 -10.58 -0.28 2.02
N SER A 56 -9.54 -1.04 1.72
CA SER A 56 -8.24 -0.83 2.34
C SER A 56 -7.14 -0.69 1.29
N ARG A 57 -6.00 -0.16 1.73
CA ARG A 57 -4.77 -0.07 0.95
C ARG A 57 -3.59 -0.33 1.86
N ILE A 58 -2.64 -1.11 1.38
CA ILE A 58 -1.39 -1.37 2.07
C ILE A 58 -0.38 -0.32 1.63
N LEU A 59 0.29 0.27 2.60
CA LEU A 59 1.42 1.17 2.44
C LEU A 59 2.67 0.44 2.93
N ALA A 60 3.73 0.41 2.13
CA ALA A 60 4.98 -0.21 2.51
C ALA A 60 6.16 0.67 2.07
N LYS A 61 7.17 0.78 2.93
CA LYS A 61 8.42 1.49 2.62
C LYS A 61 9.61 0.61 2.91
N PHE A 62 10.50 0.50 1.95
CA PHE A 62 11.73 -0.28 2.05
C PHE A 62 12.94 0.62 2.19
N ASN A 63 13.91 0.18 2.98
CA ASN A 63 15.17 0.87 3.12
C ASN A 63 16.15 0.43 2.03
N PHE A 64 16.40 1.30 1.07
CA PHE A 64 17.34 1.07 -0.03
C PHE A 64 18.80 1.38 0.32
N LYS A 65 19.10 1.77 1.57
CA LYS A 65 20.50 2.05 1.97
C LYS A 65 21.46 0.89 1.69
N PRO A 66 21.12 -0.38 1.99
CA PRO A 66 22.01 -1.50 1.68
C PRO A 66 22.40 -1.59 0.19
N ILE A 67 21.45 -1.27 -0.71
CA ILE A 67 21.74 -1.24 -2.15
C ILE A 67 22.63 -0.05 -2.49
N ARG A 68 22.34 1.13 -1.98
CA ARG A 68 23.17 2.32 -2.23
C ARG A 68 24.60 2.14 -1.74
N ASP A 69 24.79 1.48 -0.61
CA ASP A 69 26.13 1.23 -0.06
C ASP A 69 26.98 0.31 -0.96
N ILE A 70 26.36 -0.63 -1.67
CA ILE A 70 27.05 -1.53 -2.59
C ILE A 70 27.15 -0.98 -4.02
N THR A 71 26.44 0.08 -4.37
CA THR A 71 26.42 0.71 -5.70
C THR A 71 27.26 2.00 -5.75
N GLY A 72 27.84 2.45 -4.64
CA GLY A 72 28.73 3.61 -4.62
C GLY A 72 30.01 3.42 -5.41
N SER A 73 30.80 4.49 -5.59
CA SER A 73 32.03 4.52 -6.41
C SER A 73 33.07 3.46 -6.05
N ASN A 74 32.99 2.87 -4.86
CA ASN A 74 33.80 1.75 -4.38
C ASN A 74 32.96 0.48 -4.15
N GLY A 75 31.73 0.43 -4.64
CA GLY A 75 30.79 -0.67 -4.40
C GLY A 75 31.04 -1.87 -5.33
N LEU A 76 30.48 -3.04 -4.91
CA LEU A 76 30.55 -4.29 -5.68
C LEU A 76 29.70 -4.26 -6.96
N LEU A 77 28.73 -3.36 -7.05
CA LEU A 77 27.82 -3.20 -8.18
C LEU A 77 28.07 -1.87 -8.88
N THR A 78 28.70 -1.90 -10.02
CA THR A 78 28.92 -0.72 -10.86
C THR A 78 28.30 -0.90 -12.24
N GLY A 79 27.75 0.17 -12.80
CA GLY A 79 27.32 0.25 -14.20
C GLY A 79 26.42 -0.90 -14.68
N THR A 80 26.97 -1.80 -15.47
CA THR A 80 26.25 -2.91 -16.13
C THR A 80 25.57 -3.90 -15.17
N ASN A 81 26.08 -4.09 -13.97
CA ASN A 81 25.50 -5.03 -13.01
C ASN A 81 24.22 -4.47 -12.38
N LEU A 82 24.14 -3.15 -12.17
CA LEU A 82 22.93 -2.49 -11.68
C LEU A 82 21.84 -2.45 -12.75
N ALA A 83 22.22 -2.28 -14.02
CA ALA A 83 21.27 -2.28 -15.14
C ALA A 83 20.53 -3.62 -15.30
N ASN A 84 21.09 -4.71 -14.76
CA ASN A 84 20.48 -6.04 -14.78
C ASN A 84 19.88 -6.45 -13.43
N ALA A 85 19.85 -5.55 -12.45
CA ALA A 85 19.21 -5.83 -11.16
C ALA A 85 17.71 -5.97 -11.33
N LYS A 86 17.11 -6.93 -10.62
CA LYS A 86 15.68 -7.12 -10.53
C LYS A 86 15.22 -6.92 -9.09
N PHE A 87 14.12 -6.23 -8.94
CA PHE A 87 13.47 -5.99 -7.65
C PHE A 87 12.15 -6.76 -7.60
N THR A 88 12.02 -7.64 -6.63
CA THR A 88 10.78 -8.42 -6.45
C THR A 88 10.16 -8.06 -5.11
N LEU A 89 8.92 -7.59 -5.13
CA LEU A 89 8.09 -7.42 -3.94
C LEU A 89 7.45 -8.76 -3.62
N LYS A 90 7.61 -9.20 -2.36
CA LYS A 90 6.95 -10.40 -1.85
C LYS A 90 6.15 -10.08 -0.60
N MET A 91 4.93 -10.58 -0.55
CA MET A 91 4.10 -10.63 0.65
C MET A 91 3.51 -12.03 0.76
N PHE A 92 3.40 -12.54 1.96
CA PHE A 92 2.87 -13.88 2.21
C PHE A 92 1.42 -13.78 2.68
N ASP A 93 0.59 -14.66 2.14
CA ASP A 93 -0.76 -14.80 2.63
C ASP A 93 -0.77 -15.43 4.02
N VAL A 94 -1.70 -14.97 4.86
CA VAL A 94 -1.87 -15.50 6.22
C VAL A 94 -3.00 -16.50 6.22
N LEU A 95 -2.73 -17.70 6.71
CA LEU A 95 -3.77 -18.73 6.86
C LEU A 95 -4.95 -18.17 7.69
N HIS A 96 -6.12 -18.21 7.10
CA HIS A 96 -7.38 -17.81 7.71
C HIS A 96 -8.50 -18.77 7.29
N ASN A 97 -9.63 -18.74 8.02
CA ASN A 97 -10.78 -19.58 7.73
C ASN A 97 -11.91 -18.84 7.00
N ASP A 98 -11.66 -17.60 6.62
CA ASP A 98 -12.65 -16.78 5.93
C ASP A 98 -12.72 -17.15 4.44
N THR A 99 -13.88 -16.96 3.85
CA THR A 99 -14.03 -17.09 2.39
C THR A 99 -13.34 -15.90 1.72
N VAL A 100 -12.41 -16.21 0.82
CA VAL A 100 -11.72 -15.20 0.00
C VAL A 100 -12.34 -15.10 -1.38
N PRO A 101 -12.33 -13.93 -2.02
CA PRO A 101 -12.71 -13.81 -3.42
C PRO A 101 -11.69 -14.52 -4.31
N SER A 102 -12.13 -14.98 -5.46
CA SER A 102 -11.27 -15.51 -6.53
C SER A 102 -11.28 -14.58 -7.74
N ASP A 103 -10.27 -14.73 -8.59
CA ASP A 103 -10.13 -13.99 -9.86
C ASP A 103 -10.18 -12.46 -9.69
N PHE A 104 -9.29 -11.94 -8.85
CA PHE A 104 -9.11 -10.50 -8.66
C PHE A 104 -7.67 -10.07 -8.92
N ASN A 105 -7.48 -8.77 -9.12
CA ASN A 105 -6.16 -8.18 -9.34
C ASN A 105 -5.75 -7.29 -8.19
N VAL A 106 -4.51 -7.46 -7.73
CA VAL A 106 -3.81 -6.51 -6.87
C VAL A 106 -2.88 -5.66 -7.72
N VAL A 107 -2.90 -4.35 -7.52
CA VAL A 107 -2.08 -3.39 -8.26
C VAL A 107 -1.17 -2.68 -7.28
N VAL A 108 0.11 -2.56 -7.64
CA VAL A 108 1.12 -1.85 -6.85
C VAL A 108 1.56 -0.59 -7.58
N TYR A 109 1.55 0.52 -6.87
CA TYR A 109 1.98 1.84 -7.35
C TYR A 109 3.07 2.43 -6.46
N PRO A 110 4.02 3.19 -7.01
CA PRO A 110 4.90 4.04 -6.22
C PRO A 110 4.09 5.12 -5.50
N ILE A 111 4.30 5.26 -4.21
CA ILE A 111 3.70 6.36 -3.44
C ILE A 111 4.56 7.61 -3.57
N SER A 112 3.93 8.76 -3.85
CA SER A 112 4.60 10.05 -3.97
C SER A 112 4.56 10.89 -2.70
N LYS A 113 3.54 10.67 -1.86
CA LYS A 113 3.34 11.39 -0.61
C LYS A 113 3.99 10.67 0.56
N SER A 114 4.74 11.39 1.38
CA SER A 114 5.30 10.87 2.64
C SER A 114 4.19 10.56 3.64
N TRP A 115 4.40 9.55 4.49
CA TRP A 115 3.42 9.14 5.48
C TRP A 115 4.09 8.66 6.77
N THR A 116 3.37 8.69 7.88
CA THR A 116 3.82 8.25 9.20
C THR A 116 3.10 6.97 9.59
N GLU A 117 3.87 5.93 9.94
CA GLU A 117 3.36 4.59 10.27
C GLU A 117 2.36 4.59 11.43
N GLY A 118 2.78 5.17 12.56
CA GLY A 118 1.97 5.19 13.76
C GLY A 118 2.10 3.95 14.64
N HIS A 119 1.23 3.85 15.64
CA HIS A 119 1.26 2.80 16.66
C HIS A 119 -0.07 2.06 16.81
N GLY A 120 -1.05 2.34 15.95
CA GLY A 120 -2.34 1.68 15.95
C GLY A 120 -2.27 0.22 15.55
N ILE A 121 -3.17 -0.59 16.11
CA ILE A 121 -3.18 -2.04 15.89
C ILE A 121 -4.44 -2.54 15.21
N ASP A 122 -5.53 -1.78 15.25
CA ASP A 122 -6.80 -2.19 14.64
C ASP A 122 -7.70 -1.02 14.26
N SER A 123 -8.79 -1.33 13.58
CA SER A 123 -9.78 -0.35 13.11
C SER A 123 -10.89 -0.06 14.13
N ASN A 124 -11.01 -0.82 15.22
CA ASN A 124 -12.17 -0.73 16.09
C ASN A 124 -12.05 0.36 17.16
N ALA A 125 -10.89 0.43 17.80
CA ALA A 125 -10.73 1.26 18.99
C ALA A 125 -9.53 2.20 18.93
N TYR A 126 -8.63 2.06 17.97
CA TYR A 126 -7.36 2.77 17.97
C TYR A 126 -7.39 3.99 17.07
N ARG A 127 -7.13 5.15 17.67
CA ARG A 127 -6.99 6.45 17.00
C ARG A 127 -5.61 7.00 17.26
N ASP A 128 -4.80 7.09 16.23
CA ASP A 128 -3.50 7.76 16.27
C ASP A 128 -3.54 8.93 15.30
N VAL A 129 -3.96 10.08 15.81
CA VAL A 129 -4.17 11.29 15.00
C VAL A 129 -2.88 11.89 14.42
N GLY A 130 -1.73 11.43 14.88
CA GLY A 130 -0.40 11.82 14.37
C GLY A 130 0.10 10.99 13.21
N SER A 131 -0.67 9.99 12.76
CA SER A 131 -0.21 8.95 11.87
C SER A 131 -1.12 8.76 10.67
N CYS A 132 -0.70 7.89 9.72
CA CYS A 132 -1.50 7.62 8.54
C CYS A 132 -2.80 6.87 8.89
N ASN A 133 -3.85 7.25 8.22
CA ASN A 133 -5.17 6.62 8.22
C ASN A 133 -5.83 6.90 6.87
N TRP A 134 -7.12 6.63 6.72
CA TRP A 134 -7.81 6.90 5.45
C TRP A 134 -7.88 8.38 5.08
N LEU A 135 -7.91 9.28 6.06
CA LEU A 135 -8.05 10.73 5.87
C LEU A 135 -6.71 11.43 5.75
N THR A 136 -5.72 11.01 6.55
CA THR A 136 -4.44 11.70 6.70
C THR A 136 -3.25 10.82 6.33
N ALA A 137 -2.22 11.42 5.77
CA ALA A 137 -0.93 10.77 5.52
C ALA A 137 -0.04 10.85 6.75
N SER A 138 -0.08 11.98 7.47
CA SER A 138 0.79 12.26 8.59
C SER A 138 0.25 13.44 9.40
N GLY A 139 0.02 13.25 10.67
CA GLY A 139 -0.53 14.32 11.51
C GLY A 139 -1.94 14.74 11.12
N MET A 140 -2.53 15.62 11.92
CA MET A 140 -3.92 16.05 11.74
C MET A 140 -4.15 16.95 10.50
N THR A 141 -3.12 17.59 10.01
CA THR A 141 -3.21 18.60 8.94
C THR A 141 -2.61 18.13 7.60
N ASP A 142 -1.81 17.08 7.62
CA ASP A 142 -1.23 16.52 6.39
C ASP A 142 -2.13 15.43 5.82
N VAL A 143 -3.22 15.88 5.19
CA VAL A 143 -4.23 15.00 4.58
C VAL A 143 -3.73 14.42 3.26
N TRP A 144 -4.25 13.25 2.86
CA TRP A 144 -4.13 12.78 1.48
C TRP A 144 -4.77 13.79 0.53
N ASN A 145 -4.24 13.90 -0.69
CA ASN A 145 -4.86 14.76 -1.72
C ASN A 145 -6.28 14.29 -2.06
N LEU A 146 -6.49 12.98 -1.99
CA LEU A 146 -7.82 12.39 -1.96
C LEU A 146 -7.84 11.27 -0.91
N SER A 147 -8.84 11.30 -0.01
CA SER A 147 -8.97 10.33 1.08
C SER A 147 -8.73 8.89 0.62
N GLY A 148 -7.96 8.12 1.41
CA GLY A 148 -7.52 6.79 1.04
C GLY A 148 -6.31 6.77 0.11
N ALA A 149 -5.53 7.85 0.03
CA ALA A 149 -4.41 7.98 -0.89
C ALA A 149 -4.84 7.70 -2.35
N MET A 150 -5.94 8.33 -2.79
CA MET A 150 -6.60 7.98 -4.06
C MET A 150 -6.26 8.91 -5.22
N SER A 151 -5.49 9.98 -5.00
CA SER A 151 -5.09 10.89 -6.07
C SER A 151 -3.88 10.33 -6.82
N GLY A 152 -4.10 9.80 -8.00
CA GLY A 152 -3.06 9.29 -8.89
C GLY A 152 -2.69 10.30 -9.98
N GLY A 153 -1.42 10.29 -10.41
CA GLY A 153 -0.96 11.15 -11.49
C GLY A 153 0.43 10.81 -11.99
N TYR A 154 0.96 11.60 -12.89
CA TYR A 154 2.29 11.39 -13.47
C TYR A 154 3.41 11.98 -12.60
N VAL A 155 4.59 11.40 -12.75
CA VAL A 155 5.81 11.93 -12.12
C VAL A 155 5.94 13.44 -12.35
N GLY A 156 6.15 14.20 -11.29
CA GLY A 156 6.31 15.65 -11.33
C GLY A 156 5.02 16.46 -11.25
N GLN A 157 3.85 15.83 -11.20
CA GLN A 157 2.61 16.53 -10.90
C GLN A 157 2.52 16.83 -9.40
N SER A 158 1.93 17.99 -9.08
CA SER A 158 1.49 18.32 -7.72
C SER A 158 0.18 17.59 -7.40
N ASP A 159 -0.17 17.57 -6.11
CA ASP A 159 -1.48 17.12 -5.63
C ASP A 159 -1.81 15.66 -5.98
N ILE A 160 -0.77 14.80 -6.00
CA ILE A 160 -0.91 13.37 -6.17
C ILE A 160 -0.43 12.61 -4.93
N ASP A 161 -1.09 11.52 -4.62
CA ASP A 161 -0.73 10.62 -3.53
C ASP A 161 0.17 9.48 -4.03
N TYR A 162 -0.06 9.02 -5.26
CA TYR A 162 0.72 7.96 -5.89
C TYR A 162 0.96 8.22 -7.39
N VAL A 163 1.97 7.58 -7.93
CA VAL A 163 2.37 7.74 -9.33
C VAL A 163 1.76 6.64 -10.18
N THR A 164 1.10 7.01 -11.27
CA THR A 164 0.53 6.08 -12.25
C THR A 164 1.40 5.93 -13.49
N GLY A 165 2.27 6.90 -13.76
CA GLY A 165 3.09 6.88 -14.95
C GLY A 165 4.06 8.06 -15.04
N SER A 166 4.81 8.06 -16.12
CA SER A 166 5.73 9.11 -16.50
C SER A 166 5.61 9.37 -18.00
N THR A 167 5.84 10.60 -18.42
CA THR A 167 5.89 10.96 -19.84
C THR A 167 7.04 10.28 -20.59
N VAL A 168 8.05 9.83 -19.87
CA VAL A 168 9.25 9.19 -20.43
C VAL A 168 9.20 7.67 -20.28
N LEU A 169 8.76 7.17 -19.11
CA LEU A 169 8.82 5.74 -18.78
C LEU A 169 7.49 5.00 -19.03
N GLY A 170 6.42 5.72 -19.38
CA GLY A 170 5.10 5.13 -19.55
C GLY A 170 4.43 4.82 -18.21
N ASN A 171 3.69 3.72 -18.13
CA ASN A 171 2.99 3.30 -16.93
C ASN A 171 3.97 2.86 -15.83
N LEU A 172 3.74 3.31 -14.61
CA LEU A 172 4.53 2.98 -13.43
C LEU A 172 3.63 2.25 -12.41
N PHE A 173 3.17 1.08 -12.79
CA PHE A 173 2.47 0.16 -11.90
C PHE A 173 2.67 -1.29 -12.35
N VAL A 174 2.52 -2.20 -11.43
CA VAL A 174 2.53 -3.64 -11.69
C VAL A 174 1.28 -4.29 -11.12
N THR A 175 0.87 -5.39 -11.72
CA THR A 175 -0.37 -6.10 -11.37
C THR A 175 -0.10 -7.59 -11.25
N GLN A 176 -0.71 -8.22 -10.24
CA GLN A 176 -0.80 -9.67 -10.12
C GLN A 176 -2.26 -10.08 -10.02
N ASN A 177 -2.65 -11.09 -10.78
CA ASN A 177 -3.93 -11.76 -10.63
C ASN A 177 -3.85 -12.82 -9.53
N PHE A 178 -4.89 -12.91 -8.74
CA PHE A 178 -5.10 -13.93 -7.73
C PHE A 178 -6.26 -14.80 -8.18
N SER A 179 -5.96 -15.98 -8.68
CA SER A 179 -6.96 -16.91 -9.25
C SER A 179 -7.79 -17.59 -8.17
N ASP A 180 -7.15 -17.95 -7.07
CA ASP A 180 -7.77 -18.67 -5.95
C ASP A 180 -7.95 -17.78 -4.71
N GLY A 181 -7.26 -16.64 -4.66
CA GLY A 181 -7.33 -15.68 -3.57
C GLY A 181 -6.47 -16.02 -2.35
N THR A 182 -5.70 -17.12 -2.40
CA THR A 182 -4.83 -17.59 -1.32
C THR A 182 -3.35 -17.62 -1.72
N GLU A 183 -3.04 -17.04 -2.88
CA GLU A 183 -1.67 -17.01 -3.38
C GLU A 183 -0.85 -15.93 -2.70
N ASP A 184 0.43 -16.19 -2.54
CA ASP A 184 1.40 -15.17 -2.15
C ASP A 184 1.56 -14.09 -3.24
N LEU A 185 1.74 -12.85 -2.83
CA LEU A 185 2.12 -11.79 -3.76
C LEU A 185 3.61 -11.91 -4.10
N SER A 186 3.91 -11.93 -5.40
CA SER A 186 5.28 -11.97 -5.90
C SER A 186 5.39 -11.22 -7.23
N MET A 187 5.68 -9.92 -7.16
CA MET A 187 5.71 -9.03 -8.31
C MET A 187 7.12 -8.53 -8.63
N ASP A 188 7.48 -8.54 -9.93
CA ASP A 188 8.66 -7.80 -10.41
C ASP A 188 8.33 -6.31 -10.44
N ILE A 189 8.94 -5.55 -9.53
CA ILE A 189 8.76 -4.10 -9.37
C ILE A 189 9.94 -3.29 -9.91
N THR A 190 10.75 -3.88 -10.79
CA THR A 190 11.97 -3.25 -11.32
C THR A 190 11.69 -1.96 -12.07
N THR A 191 10.50 -1.81 -12.63
CA THR A 191 10.11 -0.66 -13.48
C THR A 191 9.38 0.46 -12.74
N ILE A 192 9.10 0.31 -11.45
CA ILE A 192 8.31 1.28 -10.65
C ILE A 192 9.09 1.86 -9.48
#